data_6161f0a483612fa122587b32153149bf
#
_entry.id   6161f0a483612fa122587b32153149bf
#
_cell.length_a   1.000
_cell.length_b   1.000
_cell.length_c   1.000
_cell.angle_alpha   90.00
_cell.angle_beta   90.00
_cell.angle_gamma   90.00
#
_symmetry.space_group_name_H-M   'P 1'
#
loop_
_entity.id
_entity.type
_entity.pdbx_description
1 polymer ?
#
loop_
_entity_poly.entity_id
_entity_poly.type
_entity_poly.pdbx_seq_one_letter_code
_entity_poly.pdbx_strand_id
1 'polypeptide(L)'
;MSGETNLNELLKTLTAQLAEGVYVFATRPDGSVPENITTRMVFQEVEGTTLILRKSEAETFGLAYEFPCRMITLDVHSSLEAVGFIAHIAKELTKHDMGVNPVSGFFHDHLFVPDGRENDAMRILEQIARDSRTADYPLRGE
;
A
#
# COMPACT_ATOMS: atom_id res chain seq x y z
N MET A 1 -16.37 -11.31 -11.89
CA MET A 1 -15.60 -10.61 -10.87
C MET A 1 -14.13 -10.93 -11.04
N SER A 2 -13.29 -9.93 -10.91
CA SER A 2 -11.85 -10.08 -11.11
C SER A 2 -11.13 -10.21 -9.76
N GLY A 3 -10.15 -11.10 -9.69
CA GLY A 3 -9.29 -11.25 -8.53
C GLY A 3 -9.72 -12.34 -7.57
N GLU A 4 -8.79 -12.70 -6.69
CA GLU A 4 -8.95 -13.73 -5.69
C GLU A 4 -9.69 -13.20 -4.46
N THR A 5 -10.60 -13.97 -3.91
CA THR A 5 -11.35 -13.62 -2.71
C THR A 5 -10.94 -14.44 -1.49
N ASN A 6 -10.27 -15.58 -1.68
CA ASN A 6 -9.88 -16.45 -0.56
C ASN A 6 -8.72 -15.86 0.20
N LEU A 7 -8.94 -15.48 1.46
CA LEU A 7 -7.92 -14.84 2.30
C LEU A 7 -6.67 -15.69 2.45
N ASN A 8 -6.82 -16.99 2.71
CA ASN A 8 -5.66 -17.86 2.90
C ASN A 8 -4.80 -17.96 1.64
N GLU A 9 -5.43 -18.05 0.46
CA GLU A 9 -4.71 -18.07 -0.80
C GLU A 9 -3.98 -16.76 -1.05
N LEU A 10 -4.61 -15.62 -0.76
CA LEU A 10 -3.98 -14.32 -0.90
C LEU A 10 -2.75 -14.19 -0.01
N LEU A 11 -2.87 -14.62 1.24
CA LEU A 11 -1.74 -14.51 2.18
C LEU A 11 -0.61 -15.49 1.85
N LYS A 12 -0.93 -16.70 1.42
CA LYS A 12 0.08 -17.70 1.05
C LYS A 12 0.90 -17.30 -0.17
N THR A 13 0.24 -16.68 -1.13
CA THR A 13 0.87 -16.31 -2.41
C THR A 13 1.35 -14.86 -2.43
N LEU A 14 1.22 -14.17 -1.30
CA LEU A 14 1.62 -12.77 -1.20
C LEU A 14 3.12 -12.60 -1.49
N THR A 15 3.42 -11.74 -2.45
CA THR A 15 4.73 -11.16 -2.63
C THR A 15 4.58 -9.65 -2.67
N ALA A 16 5.65 -8.94 -2.38
CA ALA A 16 5.62 -7.49 -2.31
C ALA A 16 6.72 -6.91 -3.19
N GLN A 17 6.42 -5.77 -3.82
CA GLN A 17 7.36 -5.07 -4.68
C GLN A 17 7.53 -3.65 -4.16
N LEU A 18 8.76 -3.29 -3.83
CA LEU A 18 9.08 -1.93 -3.40
C LEU A 18 9.35 -1.07 -4.63
N ALA A 19 8.54 -0.04 -4.82
CA ALA A 19 8.75 0.91 -5.92
C ALA A 19 9.90 1.85 -5.60
N GLU A 20 10.61 2.27 -6.64
CA GLU A 20 11.64 3.29 -6.49
C GLU A 20 11.05 4.64 -6.14
N GLY A 21 11.80 5.41 -5.35
CA GLY A 21 11.50 6.80 -5.08
C GLY A 21 10.67 7.03 -3.84
N VAL A 22 10.68 8.27 -3.42
CA VAL A 22 9.92 8.74 -2.26
C VAL A 22 8.68 9.44 -2.77
N TYR A 23 7.54 9.10 -2.17
CA TYR A 23 6.24 9.68 -2.49
C TYR A 23 5.75 10.54 -1.34
N VAL A 24 4.83 11.41 -1.63
CA VAL A 24 4.18 12.26 -0.62
C VAL A 24 2.69 12.38 -0.91
N PHE A 25 1.94 12.76 0.12
CA PHE A 25 0.52 13.10 0.00
C PHE A 25 0.43 14.61 -0.06
N ALA A 26 0.01 15.13 -1.21
CA ALA A 26 -0.09 16.56 -1.47
C ALA A 26 -1.54 16.97 -1.58
N THR A 27 -1.79 18.26 -1.40
CA THR A 27 -3.14 18.82 -1.52
C THR A 27 -3.13 20.06 -2.42
N ARG A 28 -4.23 20.21 -3.17
CA ARG A 28 -4.55 21.41 -3.94
C ARG A 28 -5.90 21.94 -3.48
N PRO A 29 -5.90 22.97 -2.63
CA PRO A 29 -7.18 23.48 -2.06
C PRO A 29 -8.16 23.99 -3.11
N ASP A 30 -7.69 24.45 -4.28
CA ASP A 30 -8.55 24.91 -5.36
C ASP A 30 -9.23 23.77 -6.14
N GLY A 31 -8.95 22.52 -5.81
CA GLY A 31 -9.54 21.36 -6.45
C GLY A 31 -8.94 20.99 -7.80
N SER A 32 -7.91 21.69 -8.24
CA SER A 32 -7.26 21.41 -9.53
C SER A 32 -6.25 20.28 -9.46
N VAL A 33 -5.88 19.77 -10.63
CA VAL A 33 -4.76 18.83 -10.77
C VAL A 33 -3.76 19.51 -11.69
N PRO A 34 -2.48 19.65 -11.27
CA PRO A 34 -1.48 20.29 -12.13
C PRO A 34 -1.28 19.52 -13.43
N GLU A 35 -1.10 20.25 -14.52
CA GLU A 35 -0.73 19.64 -15.79
C GLU A 35 0.72 19.15 -15.76
N ASN A 36 1.01 18.17 -16.59
CA ASN A 36 2.38 17.63 -16.78
C ASN A 36 2.99 17.04 -15.50
N ILE A 37 2.14 16.52 -14.61
CA ILE A 37 2.57 15.86 -13.38
C ILE A 37 2.11 14.41 -13.42
N THR A 38 2.97 13.50 -12.97
CA THR A 38 2.64 12.08 -12.89
C THR A 38 2.18 11.75 -11.47
N THR A 39 0.95 11.32 -11.33
CA THR A 39 0.38 10.99 -10.02
C THR A 39 0.12 9.49 -9.91
N ARG A 40 0.22 8.97 -8.70
CA ARG A 40 -0.21 7.61 -8.37
C ARG A 40 -1.69 7.58 -8.01
N MET A 41 -2.19 8.63 -7.41
CA MET A 41 -3.60 8.74 -7.03
C MET A 41 -4.03 10.20 -7.10
N VAL A 42 -5.26 10.39 -7.53
CA VAL A 42 -5.96 11.68 -7.45
C VAL A 42 -7.31 11.39 -6.81
N PHE A 43 -7.61 12.10 -5.73
CA PHE A 43 -8.91 11.95 -5.08
C PHE A 43 -9.49 13.33 -4.79
N GLN A 44 -10.73 13.56 -5.25
CA GLN A 44 -11.42 14.82 -5.04
C GLN A 44 -12.11 14.79 -3.68
N GLU A 45 -11.59 15.60 -2.74
CA GLU A 45 -12.20 15.77 -1.42
C GLU A 45 -12.90 17.12 -1.34
N VAL A 46 -13.72 17.30 -0.31
CA VAL A 46 -14.43 18.58 -0.10
C VAL A 46 -13.42 19.71 0.11
N GLU A 47 -12.33 19.41 0.80
CA GLU A 47 -11.30 20.41 1.13
C GLU A 47 -10.35 20.72 -0.03
N GLY A 48 -10.37 19.91 -1.09
CA GLY A 48 -9.48 20.07 -2.23
C GLY A 48 -9.07 18.73 -2.82
N THR A 49 -8.15 18.77 -3.77
CA THR A 49 -7.66 17.56 -4.41
C THR A 49 -6.52 16.97 -3.61
N THR A 50 -6.61 15.67 -3.30
CA THR A 50 -5.49 14.91 -2.73
C THR A 50 -4.73 14.24 -3.86
N LEU A 51 -3.42 14.34 -3.83
CA LEU A 51 -2.53 13.73 -4.82
C LEU A 51 -1.49 12.87 -4.11
N ILE A 52 -1.24 11.68 -4.65
CA ILE A 52 -0.04 10.92 -4.29
C ILE A 52 0.90 10.97 -5.48
N LEU A 53 2.10 11.51 -5.26
CA LEU A 53 3.08 11.72 -6.32
C LEU A 53 4.49 11.68 -5.75
N ARG A 54 5.49 11.70 -6.62
CA ARG A 54 6.89 11.78 -6.19
C ARG A 54 7.14 13.06 -5.41
N LYS A 55 7.90 12.94 -4.31
CA LYS A 55 8.28 14.08 -3.50
C LYS A 55 9.00 15.16 -4.33
N SER A 56 9.88 14.73 -5.24
CA SER A 56 10.60 15.66 -6.12
C SER A 56 9.66 16.49 -7.00
N GLU A 57 8.58 15.86 -7.50
CA GLU A 57 7.58 16.59 -8.30
C GLU A 57 6.78 17.57 -7.44
N ALA A 58 6.38 17.13 -6.24
CA ALA A 58 5.65 18.03 -5.33
C ALA A 58 6.49 19.27 -5.02
N GLU A 59 7.78 19.11 -4.79
CA GLU A 59 8.69 20.24 -4.53
C GLU A 59 8.85 21.12 -5.76
N THR A 60 8.99 20.53 -6.96
CA THR A 60 9.10 21.28 -8.21
C THR A 60 7.88 22.15 -8.46
N PHE A 61 6.70 21.65 -8.18
CA PHE A 61 5.44 22.37 -8.41
C PHE A 61 5.00 23.19 -7.19
N GLY A 62 5.80 23.23 -6.14
CA GLY A 62 5.49 24.01 -4.93
C GLY A 62 4.23 23.57 -4.21
N LEU A 63 3.91 22.28 -4.24
CA LEU A 63 2.72 21.75 -3.59
C LEU A 63 2.97 21.54 -2.10
N ALA A 64 1.98 21.90 -1.28
CA ALA A 64 2.00 21.55 0.13
C ALA A 64 1.82 20.03 0.27
N TYR A 65 2.65 19.39 1.08
CA TYR A 65 2.60 17.94 1.22
C TYR A 65 2.98 17.49 2.61
N GLU A 66 2.59 16.25 2.91
CA GLU A 66 2.94 15.57 4.15
C GLU A 66 3.34 14.13 3.86
N PHE A 67 3.92 13.48 4.86
CA PHE A 67 4.17 12.06 4.92
C PHE A 67 5.05 11.55 3.79
N PRO A 68 6.35 11.92 3.78
CA PRO A 68 7.30 11.25 2.88
C PRO A 68 7.25 9.74 3.11
N CYS A 69 7.01 8.99 2.05
CA CYS A 69 6.70 7.57 2.14
C CYS A 69 7.26 6.79 0.96
N ARG A 70 7.24 5.48 1.12
CA ARG A 70 7.63 4.54 0.08
C ARG A 70 6.42 3.71 -0.31
N MET A 71 6.30 3.40 -1.59
CA MET A 71 5.17 2.61 -2.07
C MET A 71 5.56 1.13 -2.19
N ILE A 72 4.75 0.27 -1.61
CA ILE A 72 4.90 -1.17 -1.72
C ILE A 72 3.63 -1.71 -2.38
N THR A 73 3.80 -2.39 -3.51
CA THR A 73 2.69 -3.05 -4.19
C THR A 73 2.60 -4.49 -3.71
N LEU A 74 1.41 -4.87 -3.26
CA LEU A 74 1.14 -6.26 -2.89
C LEU A 74 0.83 -7.02 -4.18
N ASP A 75 1.76 -7.90 -4.57
CA ASP A 75 1.74 -8.55 -5.87
C ASP A 75 0.88 -9.81 -5.85
N VAL A 76 -0.39 -9.62 -5.52
CA VAL A 76 -1.45 -10.60 -5.69
C VAL A 76 -2.67 -9.86 -6.23
N HIS A 77 -3.40 -10.49 -7.13
CA HIS A 77 -4.61 -9.87 -7.68
C HIS A 77 -5.78 -10.17 -6.74
N SER A 78 -5.93 -9.35 -5.68
CA SER A 78 -7.04 -9.48 -4.76
C SER A 78 -8.28 -8.80 -5.33
N SER A 79 -9.43 -9.45 -5.18
CA SER A 79 -10.70 -8.85 -5.56
C SER A 79 -11.01 -7.68 -4.63
N LEU A 80 -11.65 -6.63 -5.16
CA LEU A 80 -12.16 -5.53 -4.33
C LEU A 80 -13.21 -6.04 -3.33
N GLU A 81 -13.77 -7.23 -3.55
CA GLU A 81 -14.72 -7.84 -2.63
C GLU A 81 -14.06 -8.80 -1.64
N ALA A 82 -12.74 -8.97 -1.68
CA ALA A 82 -12.05 -9.81 -0.72
C ALA A 82 -12.20 -9.23 0.69
N VAL A 83 -12.46 -10.11 1.67
CA VAL A 83 -12.69 -9.71 3.05
C VAL A 83 -11.48 -10.06 3.89
N GLY A 84 -10.94 -9.07 4.59
CA GLY A 84 -9.91 -9.26 5.60
C GLY A 84 -8.47 -9.19 5.13
N PHE A 85 -8.20 -9.08 3.83
CA PHE A 85 -6.82 -9.08 3.33
C PHE A 85 -6.05 -7.86 3.83
N ILE A 86 -6.52 -6.66 3.53
CA ILE A 86 -5.86 -5.42 3.97
C ILE A 86 -5.90 -5.27 5.48
N ALA A 87 -7.00 -5.70 6.12
CA ALA A 87 -7.10 -5.66 7.59
C ALA A 87 -6.00 -6.51 8.24
N HIS A 88 -5.75 -7.71 7.71
CA HIS A 88 -4.69 -8.59 8.23
C HIS A 88 -3.31 -7.98 8.04
N ILE A 89 -3.04 -7.46 6.85
CA ILE A 89 -1.77 -6.81 6.52
C ILE A 89 -1.54 -5.60 7.44
N ALA A 90 -2.53 -4.72 7.54
CA ALA A 90 -2.42 -3.51 8.35
C ALA A 90 -2.23 -3.83 9.83
N LYS A 91 -2.93 -4.86 10.32
CA LYS A 91 -2.80 -5.29 11.72
C LYS A 91 -1.37 -5.74 12.01
N GLU A 92 -0.78 -6.53 11.13
CA GLU A 92 0.58 -7.03 11.33
C GLU A 92 1.61 -5.90 11.28
N LEU A 93 1.46 -4.95 10.36
CA LEU A 93 2.34 -3.79 10.29
C LEU A 93 2.17 -2.89 11.52
N THR A 94 0.95 -2.73 12.00
CA THR A 94 0.66 -1.91 13.19
C THR A 94 1.36 -2.45 14.44
N LYS A 95 1.55 -3.76 14.55
CA LYS A 95 2.30 -4.36 15.68
C LYS A 95 3.72 -3.83 15.77
N HIS A 96 4.26 -3.32 14.68
CA HIS A 96 5.61 -2.74 14.62
C HIS A 96 5.58 -1.22 14.65
N ASP A 97 4.48 -0.64 15.12
CA ASP A 97 4.31 0.81 15.27
C ASP A 97 4.58 1.56 13.96
N MET A 98 4.04 1.03 12.88
CA MET A 98 4.24 1.60 11.55
C MET A 98 2.92 2.17 11.03
N GLY A 99 2.94 3.44 10.64
CA GLY A 99 1.80 4.08 9.98
C GLY A 99 1.68 3.51 8.55
N VAL A 100 0.50 3.05 8.22
CA VAL A 100 0.22 2.45 6.92
C VAL A 100 -0.97 3.14 6.28
N ASN A 101 -0.82 3.53 5.02
CA ASN A 101 -1.89 4.14 4.26
C ASN A 101 -2.11 3.30 3.00
N PRO A 102 -3.10 2.38 3.02
CA PRO A 102 -3.35 1.52 1.86
C PRO A 102 -4.21 2.22 0.82
N VAL A 103 -3.94 1.92 -0.43
CA VAL A 103 -4.79 2.32 -1.56
C VAL A 103 -5.07 1.07 -2.38
N SER A 104 -6.35 0.72 -2.49
CA SER A 104 -6.77 -0.44 -3.26
C SER A 104 -7.05 -0.02 -4.70
N GLY A 105 -6.22 -0.51 -5.60
CA GLY A 105 -6.46 -0.35 -7.04
C GLY A 105 -7.30 -1.51 -7.57
N PHE A 106 -7.61 -1.45 -8.85
CA PHE A 106 -8.37 -2.50 -9.51
C PHE A 106 -7.63 -3.85 -9.47
N PHE A 107 -6.33 -3.83 -9.69
CA PHE A 107 -5.51 -5.04 -9.77
C PHE A 107 -4.77 -5.35 -8.48
N HIS A 108 -4.25 -4.36 -7.78
CA HIS A 108 -3.39 -4.56 -6.62
C HIS A 108 -3.70 -3.57 -5.52
N ASP A 109 -3.39 -3.97 -4.31
CA ASP A 109 -3.33 -3.06 -3.18
C ASP A 109 -1.92 -2.49 -3.07
N HIS A 110 -1.85 -1.22 -2.74
CA HIS A 110 -0.58 -0.50 -2.56
C HIS A 110 -0.53 0.06 -1.16
N LEU A 111 0.63 -0.09 -0.52
CA LEU A 111 0.84 0.43 0.83
C LEU A 111 1.83 1.59 0.76
N PHE A 112 1.51 2.66 1.48
CA PHE A 112 2.43 3.78 1.63
C PHE A 112 2.92 3.79 3.07
N VAL A 113 4.19 3.43 3.25
CA VAL A 113 4.83 3.31 4.56
C VAL A 113 5.85 4.43 4.73
N PRO A 114 6.17 4.82 5.98
CA PRO A 114 7.12 5.92 6.20
C PRO A 114 8.45 5.67 5.48
N ASP A 115 8.98 6.72 4.87
CA ASP A 115 10.32 6.67 4.28
C ASP A 115 11.34 6.32 5.35
N GLY A 116 12.14 5.31 5.09
CA GLY A 116 13.09 4.75 6.07
C GLY A 116 12.60 3.48 6.74
N ARG A 117 11.31 3.15 6.62
CA ARG A 117 10.74 1.93 7.21
C ARG A 117 10.40 0.87 6.16
N GLU A 118 10.74 1.11 4.91
CA GLU A 118 10.36 0.21 3.80
C GLU A 118 10.96 -1.19 3.95
N ASN A 119 12.19 -1.30 4.43
CA ASN A 119 12.83 -2.61 4.60
C ASN A 119 12.17 -3.41 5.71
N ASP A 120 11.79 -2.74 6.80
CA ASP A 120 11.03 -3.39 7.88
C ASP A 120 9.69 -3.89 7.36
N ALA A 121 8.98 -3.05 6.60
CA ALA A 121 7.69 -3.42 6.03
C ALA A 121 7.83 -4.63 5.10
N MET A 122 8.84 -4.65 4.23
CA MET A 122 9.08 -5.77 3.33
C MET A 122 9.33 -7.07 4.08
N ARG A 123 10.10 -7.03 5.17
CA ARG A 123 10.35 -8.21 6.01
C ARG A 123 9.08 -8.72 6.67
N ILE A 124 8.24 -7.81 7.17
CA ILE A 124 6.97 -8.18 7.80
C ILE A 124 6.04 -8.85 6.79
N LEU A 125 5.93 -8.29 5.60
CA LEU A 125 5.10 -8.85 4.54
C LEU A 125 5.56 -10.24 4.13
N GLU A 126 6.86 -10.44 4.01
CA GLU A 126 7.43 -11.75 3.71
C GLU A 126 7.13 -12.75 4.83
N GLN A 127 7.20 -12.32 6.08
CA GLN A 127 6.91 -13.17 7.23
C GLN A 127 5.42 -13.58 7.25
N ILE A 128 4.51 -12.66 6.92
CA ILE A 128 3.07 -12.98 6.81
C ILE A 128 2.85 -14.10 5.80
N ALA A 129 3.48 -14.03 4.65
CA ALA A 129 3.35 -15.06 3.62
C ALA A 129 3.88 -16.41 4.10
N ARG A 130 5.05 -16.41 4.75
CA ARG A 130 5.63 -17.64 5.29
C ARG A 130 4.77 -18.26 6.37
N ASP A 131 4.27 -17.45 7.29
CA ASP A 131 3.41 -17.93 8.37
C ASP A 131 2.12 -18.55 7.81
N SER A 132 1.57 -17.95 6.78
CA SER A 132 0.34 -18.45 6.14
C SER A 132 0.57 -19.79 5.45
N ARG A 133 1.71 -19.96 4.80
CA ARG A 133 2.08 -21.24 4.19
C ARG A 133 2.30 -22.32 5.23
N THR A 134 2.96 -21.99 6.33
CA THR A 134 3.22 -22.92 7.44
C THR A 134 1.92 -23.38 8.10
N ALA A 135 0.97 -22.46 8.28
CA ALA A 135 -0.32 -22.76 8.91
C ALA A 135 -1.17 -23.72 8.08
N ASP A 136 -0.92 -23.83 6.77
CA ASP A 136 -1.64 -24.75 5.89
C ASP A 136 -1.21 -26.20 6.03
N TYR A 137 -0.05 -26.45 6.64
CA TYR A 137 0.44 -27.79 6.84
C TYR A 137 0.09 -28.21 8.25
N PRO A 138 -0.86 -29.18 8.38
CA PRO A 138 -1.13 -29.71 9.72
C PRO A 138 0.15 -30.31 10.31
N LEU A 139 0.43 -29.97 11.56
CA LEU A 139 1.56 -30.56 12.24
C LEU A 139 1.34 -32.04 12.40
N ARG A 140 2.36 -32.82 12.16
CA ARG A 140 2.24 -34.27 12.26
C ARG A 140 2.03 -34.67 13.70
N GLY A 141 1.06 -35.53 13.93
CA GLY A 141 0.72 -35.98 15.26
C GLY A 141 -0.36 -35.15 15.95
N GLU A 142 -0.92 -34.22 15.23
CA GLU A 142 -2.06 -33.44 15.71
C GLU A 142 -3.36 -34.00 15.22
#